data_7811c3c65963c6a484c1101b171390fc
#
_entry.id   7811c3c65963c6a484c1101b171390fc
#
_cell.length_a   1.000
_cell.length_b   1.000
_cell.length_c   1.000
_cell.angle_alpha   90.00
_cell.angle_beta   90.00
_cell.angle_gamma   90.00
#
_symmetry.space_group_name_H-M   'P 1'
#
loop_
_entity.id
_entity.type
_entity.pdbx_description
1 polymer ?
#
loop_
_entity_poly.entity_id
_entity_poly.type
_entity_poly.pdbx_seq_one_letter_code
_entity_poly.pdbx_strand_id
1 'polypeptide(L)'
;SASEAFAAGEDAEPTDLALKPVDETTPAFRDIHISNVWCRGARRAMYFNGLPEMNVERVTVENARVYAQTGAQINESTSVLLRNVTVVPEKGPALMVNNVKDLTVENFTCPEGMECALTVTGSRNRNVQIGSARITPENALLSKGAAKAVTIGK
;
A
#
# COMPACT_ATOMS: atom_id res chain seq x y z
N SER A 1 9.41 17.66 2.40
CA SER A 1 9.94 16.45 3.04
C SER A 1 9.25 15.21 2.49
N ALA A 2 9.83 14.04 2.73
CA ALA A 2 9.24 12.78 2.29
C ALA A 2 7.85 12.56 2.91
N SER A 3 7.62 12.98 4.14
CA SER A 3 6.34 12.85 4.79
C SER A 3 5.27 13.72 4.14
N GLU A 4 5.63 14.90 3.67
CA GLU A 4 4.70 15.77 2.94
C GLU A 4 4.34 15.17 1.59
N ALA A 5 5.30 14.57 0.90
CA ALA A 5 5.03 13.92 -0.38
C ALA A 5 4.08 12.73 -0.21
N PHE A 6 4.20 11.97 0.87
CA PHE A 6 3.29 10.85 1.13
C PHE A 6 1.89 11.32 1.53
N ALA A 7 1.77 12.47 2.16
CA ALA A 7 0.49 13.02 2.59
C ALA A 7 -0.22 13.82 1.51
N ALA A 8 0.39 14.06 0.36
CA ALA A 8 -0.13 14.95 -0.68
C ALA A 8 -1.52 14.57 -1.20
N GLY A 9 -1.88 13.30 -1.15
CA GLY A 9 -3.20 12.83 -1.55
C GLY A 9 -4.21 12.71 -0.41
N GLU A 10 -3.80 13.02 0.82
CA GLU A 10 -4.59 12.73 2.01
C GLU A 10 -5.87 13.56 2.11
N ASP A 11 -5.79 14.81 1.72
CA ASP A 11 -6.93 15.74 1.81
C ASP A 11 -7.83 15.73 0.57
N ALA A 12 -7.46 14.96 -0.44
CA ALA A 12 -8.23 14.89 -1.68
C ALA A 12 -9.31 13.81 -1.58
N GLU A 13 -10.55 14.17 -1.91
CA GLU A 13 -11.61 13.18 -2.01
C GLU A 13 -11.35 12.27 -3.22
N PRO A 14 -11.43 10.94 -3.05
CA PRO A 14 -11.15 10.00 -4.15
C PRO A 14 -12.00 10.24 -5.40
N THR A 15 -13.26 10.66 -5.22
CA THR A 15 -14.15 10.95 -6.33
C THR A 15 -13.71 12.18 -7.13
N ASP A 16 -13.21 13.20 -6.46
CA ASP A 16 -12.70 14.39 -7.14
C ASP A 16 -11.46 14.07 -7.97
N LEU A 17 -10.56 13.27 -7.42
CA LEU A 17 -9.36 12.84 -8.13
C LEU A 17 -9.69 12.02 -9.38
N ALA A 18 -10.69 11.14 -9.27
CA ALA A 18 -11.10 10.27 -10.37
C ALA A 18 -11.77 11.03 -11.52
N LEU A 19 -12.35 12.21 -11.25
CA LEU A 19 -13.07 12.98 -12.24
C LEU A 19 -12.17 13.94 -13.06
N LYS A 20 -10.94 14.15 -12.63
CA LYS A 20 -10.02 15.05 -13.33
C LYS A 20 -9.40 14.35 -14.54
N PRO A 21 -9.41 14.98 -15.72
CA PRO A 21 -8.73 14.40 -16.87
C PRO A 21 -7.22 14.38 -16.66
N VAL A 22 -6.60 13.35 -17.20
CA VAL A 22 -5.13 13.22 -17.18
C VAL A 22 -4.57 13.98 -18.38
N ASP A 23 -3.66 14.91 -18.13
CA ASP A 23 -2.98 15.66 -19.17
C ASP A 23 -1.51 15.89 -18.77
N GLU A 24 -0.78 16.63 -19.59
CA GLU A 24 0.65 16.89 -19.35
C GLU A 24 0.94 17.69 -18.07
N THR A 25 -0.07 18.34 -17.50
CA THR A 25 0.09 19.10 -16.26
C THR A 25 -0.24 18.27 -15.02
N THR A 26 -0.79 17.06 -15.20
CA THR A 26 -1.15 16.18 -14.09
C THR A 26 0.12 15.61 -13.46
N PRO A 27 0.35 15.80 -12.13
CA PRO A 27 1.54 15.27 -11.49
C PRO A 27 1.58 13.74 -11.58
N ALA A 28 2.73 13.20 -11.95
CA ALA A 28 2.96 11.77 -11.96
C ALA A 28 3.94 11.42 -10.83
N PHE A 29 3.57 10.46 -9.99
CA PHE A 29 4.43 9.92 -8.94
C PHE A 29 4.96 8.57 -9.39
N ARG A 30 6.26 8.52 -9.71
CA ARG A 30 6.89 7.31 -10.22
C ARG A 30 8.39 7.32 -9.93
N ASP A 31 8.97 6.13 -10.06
CA ASP A 31 10.41 5.92 -9.90
C ASP A 31 10.90 6.38 -8.51
N ILE A 32 10.19 5.94 -7.48
CA ILE A 32 10.48 6.29 -6.09
C ILE A 32 11.16 5.11 -5.41
N HIS A 33 12.29 5.37 -4.77
CA HIS A 33 12.98 4.37 -3.97
C HIS A 33 13.20 4.93 -2.57
N ILE A 34 12.63 4.25 -1.58
CA ILE A 34 12.73 4.61 -0.17
C ILE A 34 13.39 3.45 0.55
N SER A 35 14.44 3.72 1.28
CA SER A 35 15.16 2.69 2.00
C SER A 35 15.69 3.17 3.34
N ASN A 36 15.87 2.20 4.25
CA ASN A 36 16.53 2.44 5.55
C ASN A 36 15.81 3.50 6.38
N VAL A 37 14.49 3.33 6.52
CA VAL A 37 13.63 4.25 7.26
C VAL A 37 13.21 3.62 8.59
N TRP A 38 13.34 4.37 9.66
CA TRP A 38 12.76 4.02 10.94
C TRP A 38 11.97 5.23 11.45
N CYS A 39 10.68 5.05 11.63
CA CYS A 39 9.77 6.14 11.98
C CYS A 39 8.84 5.72 13.12
N ARG A 40 8.63 6.61 14.08
CA ARG A 40 7.65 6.45 15.15
C ARG A 40 6.69 7.64 15.15
N GLY A 41 5.44 7.38 15.51
CA GLY A 41 4.45 8.44 15.67
C GLY A 41 3.85 8.94 14.37
N ALA A 42 3.97 8.20 13.30
CA ALA A 42 3.32 8.56 12.04
C ALA A 42 1.80 8.37 12.14
N ARG A 43 1.04 9.16 11.39
CA ARG A 43 -0.41 8.92 11.25
C ARG A 43 -0.68 7.69 10.42
N ARG A 44 -0.04 7.58 9.29
CA ARG A 44 -0.10 6.41 8.39
C ARG A 44 1.30 5.88 8.17
N ALA A 45 1.43 4.58 8.14
CA ALA A 45 2.74 3.97 7.90
C ALA A 45 3.27 4.30 6.51
N MET A 46 2.40 4.23 5.51
CA MET A 46 2.67 4.61 4.11
C MET A 46 1.35 5.01 3.48
N TYR A 47 1.42 5.89 2.48
CA TYR A 47 0.24 6.26 1.72
C TYR A 47 0.62 6.57 0.27
N PHE A 48 0.32 5.63 -0.62
CA PHE A 48 0.46 5.82 -2.05
C PHE A 48 -0.95 5.87 -2.65
N ASN A 49 -1.31 7.02 -3.21
CA ASN A 49 -2.65 7.24 -3.70
C ASN A 49 -2.62 7.79 -5.12
N GLY A 50 -2.65 6.90 -6.09
CA GLY A 50 -2.72 7.26 -7.49
C GLY A 50 -4.13 7.55 -7.97
N LEU A 51 -4.24 7.84 -9.26
CA LEU A 51 -5.50 7.96 -9.97
C LEU A 51 -5.72 6.71 -10.81
N PRO A 52 -6.98 6.33 -11.09
CA PRO A 52 -7.24 5.20 -12.00
C PRO A 52 -6.56 5.38 -13.37
N GLU A 53 -6.53 6.61 -13.89
CA GLU A 53 -5.95 6.95 -15.17
C GLU A 53 -4.44 7.20 -15.12
N MET A 54 -3.94 7.49 -13.91
CA MET A 54 -2.53 7.76 -13.69
C MET A 54 -2.10 7.16 -12.36
N ASN A 55 -1.69 5.90 -12.40
CA ASN A 55 -1.23 5.21 -11.20
C ASN A 55 0.08 5.81 -10.68
N VAL A 56 0.32 5.62 -9.39
CA VAL A 56 1.66 5.71 -8.83
C VAL A 56 2.44 4.51 -9.38
N GLU A 57 3.62 4.72 -9.92
CA GLU A 57 4.35 3.65 -10.62
C GLU A 57 5.78 3.47 -10.13
N ARG A 58 6.21 2.22 -10.12
CA ARG A 58 7.61 1.84 -9.86
C ARG A 58 8.13 2.41 -8.55
N VAL A 59 7.52 1.93 -7.48
CA VAL A 59 7.90 2.32 -6.12
C VAL A 59 8.54 1.13 -5.43
N THR A 60 9.68 1.35 -4.82
CA THR A 60 10.35 0.38 -3.96
C THR A 60 10.50 0.97 -2.58
N VAL A 61 10.04 0.22 -1.57
CA VAL A 61 10.28 0.53 -0.16
C VAL A 61 10.98 -0.67 0.44
N GLU A 62 12.16 -0.47 0.99
CA GLU A 62 12.92 -1.56 1.59
C GLU A 62 13.61 -1.14 2.88
N ASN A 63 13.76 -2.12 3.77
CA ASN A 63 14.43 -1.91 5.06
C ASN A 63 13.79 -0.77 5.84
N ALA A 64 12.48 -0.89 6.08
CA ALA A 64 11.70 0.15 6.77
C ALA A 64 11.01 -0.45 8.00
N ARG A 65 10.94 0.33 9.06
CA ARG A 65 10.17 0.00 10.26
C ARG A 65 9.38 1.22 10.69
N VAL A 66 8.07 1.10 10.69
CA VAL A 66 7.18 2.24 10.96
C VAL A 66 6.15 1.88 12.02
N TYR A 67 6.13 2.68 13.07
CA TYR A 67 5.09 2.65 14.11
C TYR A 67 4.14 3.81 13.80
N ALA A 68 2.89 3.50 13.57
CA ALA A 68 1.92 4.49 13.09
C ALA A 68 0.55 4.27 13.72
N GLN A 69 -0.32 5.26 13.61
CA GLN A 69 -1.70 5.10 14.06
C GLN A 69 -2.45 4.10 13.17
N THR A 70 -2.27 4.20 11.86
CA THR A 70 -2.85 3.27 10.90
C THR A 70 -1.78 2.71 9.99
N GLY A 71 -2.10 1.58 9.36
CA GLY A 71 -1.14 0.85 8.53
C GLY A 71 -0.83 1.49 7.19
N ALA A 72 -0.09 0.75 6.37
CA ALA A 72 0.25 1.16 5.02
C ALA A 72 -0.96 1.05 4.11
N GLN A 73 -1.20 2.05 3.28
CA GLN A 73 -2.28 2.06 2.30
C GLN A 73 -1.73 2.35 0.92
N ILE A 74 -2.07 1.49 -0.03
CA ILE A 74 -1.60 1.59 -1.42
C ILE A 74 -2.82 1.52 -2.32
N ASN A 75 -3.09 2.62 -3.02
CA ASN A 75 -4.24 2.75 -3.91
C ASN A 75 -3.77 3.10 -5.31
N GLU A 76 -4.40 2.52 -6.32
CA GLU A 76 -4.19 2.87 -7.73
C GLU A 76 -2.69 3.03 -8.06
N SER A 77 -1.96 1.94 -7.88
CA SER A 77 -0.52 1.90 -8.06
C SER A 77 -0.12 0.70 -8.91
N THR A 78 1.00 0.80 -9.61
CA THR A 78 1.51 -0.24 -10.48
C THR A 78 3.00 -0.43 -10.24
N SER A 79 3.43 -1.69 -10.16
CA SER A 79 4.85 -2.06 -9.95
C SER A 79 5.38 -1.52 -8.63
N VAL A 80 4.90 -2.11 -7.54
CA VAL A 80 5.30 -1.74 -6.19
C VAL A 80 6.01 -2.93 -5.55
N LEU A 81 7.16 -2.67 -4.96
CA LEU A 81 7.91 -3.65 -4.16
C LEU A 81 8.04 -3.14 -2.73
N LEU A 82 7.57 -3.94 -1.79
CA LEU A 82 7.84 -3.74 -0.36
C LEU A 82 8.72 -4.89 0.11
N ARG A 83 9.94 -4.60 0.54
CA ARG A 83 10.88 -5.62 0.97
C ARG A 83 11.44 -5.30 2.35
N ASN A 84 11.41 -6.27 3.26
CA ASN A 84 11.90 -6.10 4.64
C ASN A 84 11.25 -4.89 5.29
N VAL A 85 9.93 -4.86 5.31
CA VAL A 85 9.13 -3.76 5.85
C VAL A 85 8.37 -4.25 7.08
N THR A 86 8.50 -3.53 8.18
CA THR A 86 7.73 -3.77 9.40
C THR A 86 6.78 -2.61 9.62
N VAL A 87 5.50 -2.90 9.74
CA VAL A 87 4.46 -1.92 10.05
C VAL A 87 3.76 -2.33 11.33
N VAL A 88 3.78 -1.44 12.31
CA VAL A 88 3.11 -1.65 13.60
C VAL A 88 2.03 -0.58 13.74
N PRO A 89 0.79 -0.87 13.34
CA PRO A 89 -0.31 0.08 13.47
C PRO A 89 -0.91 0.00 14.87
N GLU A 90 -1.44 1.12 15.35
CA GLU A 90 -2.21 1.13 16.60
C GLU A 90 -3.59 0.54 16.37
N LYS A 91 -4.15 0.72 15.17
CA LYS A 91 -5.48 0.22 14.83
C LYS A 91 -5.56 -0.09 13.32
N GLY A 92 -6.49 -0.97 12.99
CA GLY A 92 -6.76 -1.37 11.62
C GLY A 92 -5.72 -2.33 11.06
N PRO A 93 -5.84 -2.67 9.79
CA PRO A 93 -4.90 -3.56 9.13
C PRO A 93 -3.49 -2.98 9.02
N ALA A 94 -2.51 -3.85 8.90
CA ALA A 94 -1.13 -3.43 8.68
C ALA A 94 -0.91 -2.98 7.23
N LEU A 95 -1.64 -3.60 6.29
CA LEU A 95 -1.50 -3.31 4.86
C LEU A 95 -2.88 -3.29 4.21
N MET A 96 -3.19 -2.21 3.53
CA MET A 96 -4.43 -2.01 2.79
C MET A 96 -4.11 -1.74 1.33
N VAL A 97 -4.66 -2.56 0.44
CA VAL A 97 -4.37 -2.53 -1.00
C VAL A 97 -5.67 -2.33 -1.76
N ASN A 98 -5.69 -1.37 -2.68
CA ASN A 98 -6.86 -1.09 -3.50
C ASN A 98 -6.45 -0.81 -4.94
N ASN A 99 -6.88 -1.66 -5.87
CA ASN A 99 -6.62 -1.52 -7.30
C ASN A 99 -5.12 -1.34 -7.60
N VAL A 100 -4.33 -2.31 -7.17
CA VAL A 100 -2.88 -2.30 -7.36
C VAL A 100 -2.49 -3.44 -8.31
N LYS A 101 -1.58 -3.16 -9.21
CA LYS A 101 -1.10 -4.10 -10.21
C LYS A 101 0.39 -4.35 -10.01
N ASP A 102 0.78 -5.61 -10.08
CA ASP A 102 2.18 -6.01 -9.92
C ASP A 102 2.77 -5.51 -8.60
N LEU A 103 2.13 -5.92 -7.52
CA LEU A 103 2.62 -5.68 -6.16
C LEU A 103 3.35 -6.93 -5.67
N THR A 104 4.58 -6.75 -5.24
CA THR A 104 5.35 -7.79 -4.58
C THR A 104 5.67 -7.34 -3.15
N VAL A 105 5.28 -8.15 -2.20
CA VAL A 105 5.60 -7.93 -0.79
C VAL A 105 6.46 -9.09 -0.32
N GLU A 106 7.67 -8.80 0.12
CA GLU A 106 8.65 -9.77 0.58
C GLU A 106 9.07 -9.45 2.01
N ASN A 107 8.99 -10.44 2.88
CA ASN A 107 9.40 -10.31 4.28
C ASN A 107 8.74 -9.08 4.95
N PHE A 108 7.43 -9.02 4.86
CA PHE A 108 6.64 -8.01 5.54
C PHE A 108 6.30 -8.51 6.94
N THR A 109 6.49 -7.66 7.94
CA THR A 109 6.22 -8.01 9.34
C THR A 109 5.22 -7.02 9.93
N CYS A 110 4.33 -7.54 10.74
CA CYS A 110 3.37 -6.78 11.51
C CYS A 110 3.15 -7.52 12.84
N PRO A 111 2.38 -6.95 13.77
CA PRO A 111 2.14 -7.62 15.05
C PRO A 111 1.53 -9.01 14.87
N GLU A 112 1.93 -9.92 15.74
CA GLU A 112 1.40 -11.27 15.77
C GLU A 112 -0.05 -11.25 16.27
N GLY A 113 -0.89 -12.12 15.72
CA GLY A 113 -2.26 -12.29 16.22
C GLY A 113 -3.25 -11.22 15.79
N MET A 114 -2.97 -10.44 14.75
CA MET A 114 -3.94 -9.48 14.22
C MET A 114 -5.15 -10.21 13.63
N GLU A 115 -6.35 -9.76 13.95
CA GLU A 115 -7.57 -10.31 13.36
C GLU A 115 -7.62 -10.05 11.87
N CYS A 116 -7.23 -8.86 11.46
CA CYS A 116 -7.14 -8.47 10.05
C CYS A 116 -5.81 -7.75 9.85
N ALA A 117 -4.88 -8.40 9.16
CA ALA A 117 -3.57 -7.82 8.87
C ALA A 117 -3.51 -7.21 7.47
N LEU A 118 -4.32 -7.73 6.54
CA LEU A 118 -4.33 -7.32 5.14
C LEU A 118 -5.76 -7.14 4.66
N THR A 119 -6.00 -6.05 3.92
CA THR A 119 -7.21 -5.94 3.11
C THR A 119 -6.81 -5.70 1.65
N VAL A 120 -7.51 -6.34 0.72
CA VAL A 120 -7.36 -6.06 -0.70
C VAL A 120 -8.76 -5.86 -1.27
N THR A 121 -9.00 -4.67 -1.82
CA THR A 121 -10.29 -4.28 -2.34
C THR A 121 -10.17 -3.76 -3.77
N GLY A 122 -11.30 -3.70 -4.47
CA GLY A 122 -11.36 -3.22 -5.84
C GLY A 122 -11.30 -4.34 -6.85
N SER A 123 -11.76 -4.04 -8.05
CA SER A 123 -11.84 -5.02 -9.16
C SER A 123 -10.68 -4.95 -10.13
N ARG A 124 -9.79 -3.97 -9.98
CA ARG A 124 -8.68 -3.76 -10.90
C ARG A 124 -7.31 -4.14 -10.33
N ASN A 125 -7.30 -5.04 -9.35
CA ASN A 125 -6.04 -5.63 -8.88
C ASN A 125 -5.54 -6.68 -9.86
N ARG A 126 -4.23 -6.81 -9.98
CA ARG A 126 -3.60 -7.84 -10.80
C ARG A 126 -2.24 -8.19 -10.22
N ASN A 127 -1.95 -9.49 -10.13
CA ASN A 127 -0.66 -9.99 -9.71
C ASN A 127 -0.18 -9.36 -8.38
N VAL A 128 -0.95 -9.61 -7.32
CA VAL A 128 -0.62 -9.16 -5.98
C VAL A 128 -0.06 -10.33 -5.20
N GLN A 129 1.21 -10.28 -4.87
CA GLN A 129 1.93 -11.37 -4.19
C GLN A 129 2.36 -10.91 -2.81
N ILE A 130 1.87 -11.62 -1.79
CA ILE A 130 2.09 -11.26 -0.39
C ILE A 130 2.96 -12.33 0.27
N GLY A 131 4.20 -11.97 0.60
CA GLY A 131 5.13 -12.82 1.35
C GLY A 131 5.33 -12.27 2.76
N SER A 132 4.78 -12.96 3.75
CA SER A 132 4.86 -12.55 5.14
C SER A 132 4.58 -13.74 6.05
N ALA A 133 5.35 -13.90 7.10
CA ALA A 133 5.07 -14.89 8.13
C ALA A 133 3.87 -14.50 9.01
N ARG A 134 3.43 -13.25 8.93
CA ARG A 134 2.32 -12.72 9.75
C ARG A 134 0.99 -12.68 9.02
N ILE A 135 0.99 -12.72 7.70
CA ILE A 135 -0.22 -12.60 6.89
C ILE A 135 -0.55 -13.96 6.30
N THR A 136 -1.75 -14.44 6.61
CA THR A 136 -2.27 -15.72 6.15
C THR A 136 -3.67 -15.49 5.57
N PRO A 137 -4.26 -16.49 4.89
CA PRO A 137 -5.64 -16.35 4.44
C PRO A 137 -6.64 -16.05 5.56
N GLU A 138 -6.34 -16.46 6.79
CA GLU A 138 -7.25 -16.30 7.93
C GLU A 138 -7.31 -14.85 8.44
N ASN A 139 -6.26 -14.08 8.26
CA ASN A 139 -6.25 -12.67 8.68
C ASN A 139 -6.19 -11.69 7.50
N ALA A 140 -6.54 -12.16 6.31
CA ALA A 140 -6.64 -11.35 5.12
C ALA A 140 -8.10 -11.24 4.68
N LEU A 141 -8.56 -10.03 4.46
CA LEU A 141 -9.89 -9.75 3.95
C LEU A 141 -9.79 -9.32 2.49
N LEU A 142 -10.23 -10.19 1.60
CA LEU A 142 -10.17 -9.96 0.16
C LEU A 142 -11.59 -9.75 -0.35
N SER A 143 -11.86 -8.64 -1.02
CA SER A 143 -13.15 -8.44 -1.64
C SER A 143 -13.34 -9.45 -2.78
N LYS A 144 -14.60 -9.71 -3.13
CA LYS A 144 -14.94 -10.72 -4.14
C LYS A 144 -14.22 -10.49 -5.47
N GLY A 145 -14.12 -9.24 -5.89
CA GLY A 145 -13.45 -8.90 -7.15
C GLY A 145 -11.92 -8.87 -7.07
N ALA A 146 -11.37 -8.93 -5.86
CA ALA A 146 -9.92 -8.84 -5.66
C ALA A 146 -9.26 -10.21 -5.44
N ALA A 147 -10.01 -11.18 -4.93
CA ALA A 147 -9.44 -12.44 -4.43
C ALA A 147 -8.61 -13.18 -5.49
N LYS A 148 -9.04 -13.20 -6.73
CA LYS A 148 -8.34 -13.93 -7.81
C LYS A 148 -6.99 -13.34 -8.16
N ALA A 149 -6.75 -12.08 -7.81
CA ALA A 149 -5.50 -11.39 -8.12
C ALA A 149 -4.43 -11.62 -7.03
N VAL A 150 -4.79 -12.17 -5.89
CA VAL A 150 -3.94 -12.21 -4.69
C VAL A 150 -3.41 -13.61 -4.45
N THR A 151 -2.10 -13.71 -4.23
CA THR A 151 -1.43 -14.92 -3.76
C THR A 151 -0.80 -14.61 -2.41
N ILE A 152 -1.15 -15.39 -1.40
CA ILE A 152 -0.58 -15.26 -0.06
C ILE A 152 0.29 -16.49 0.18
N GLY A 153 1.58 -16.26 0.41
CA GLY A 153 2.56 -17.31 0.64
C GLY A 153 3.58 -16.90 1.68
N LYS A 154 4.52 -17.74 1.86
CA LYS A 154 5.58 -17.50 2.85
C LYS A 154 6.72 -16.67 2.28
#